data_6beca19af5351ab384e75f400ec4b6b6
#
_entry.id   6beca19af5351ab384e75f400ec4b6b6
#
_cell.length_a   1.000
_cell.length_b   1.000
_cell.length_c   1.000
_cell.angle_alpha   90.00
_cell.angle_beta   90.00
_cell.angle_gamma   90.00
#
_symmetry.space_group_name_H-M   'P 1'
#
loop_
_entity.id
_entity.type
_entity.pdbx_description
1 polymer ?
#
loop_
_entity_poly.entity_id
_entity_poly.type
_entity_poly.pdbx_seq_one_letter_code
_entity_poly.pdbx_strand_id
1 'polypeptide(L)'
;DKNRVEFVAIGAPQKHGQRDQYLTPSEVDQYGHKYNRDWGYLNGEELSGRNNYYHKPHIVLNHYYNINDNTSLNTSVYASYGKGGGSGPLGSYGRYYGNQDRTADGLINWDAVVADNIANNGGSAKYGLNTNKGSSLILRNSVNNHKWYGVLTNLNHDFNDNLSLTVGLDARTY
;
A
#
# COMPACT_ATOMS: atom_id res chain seq x y z
N ASP A 1 -33.02 -11.70 23.02
CA ASP A 1 -33.21 -12.06 21.58
C ASP A 1 -32.37 -13.29 21.24
N LYS A 2 -33.01 -14.28 20.59
CA LYS A 2 -32.30 -15.48 20.17
C LYS A 2 -31.30 -15.23 19.03
N ASN A 3 -31.55 -14.22 18.23
CA ASN A 3 -30.74 -13.91 17.06
C ASN A 3 -30.43 -12.41 16.99
N ARG A 4 -29.17 -12.07 16.69
CA ARG A 4 -28.74 -10.74 16.35
C ARG A 4 -27.85 -10.81 15.12
N VAL A 5 -28.09 -9.94 14.15
CA VAL A 5 -27.29 -9.83 12.95
C VAL A 5 -26.73 -8.40 12.87
N GLU A 6 -25.45 -8.28 12.56
CA GLU A 6 -24.77 -7.03 12.35
C GLU A 6 -24.10 -7.03 10.97
N PHE A 7 -24.28 -5.96 10.24
CA PHE A 7 -23.57 -5.72 8.99
C PHE A 7 -22.62 -4.55 9.16
N VAL A 8 -21.36 -4.75 8.78
CA VAL A 8 -20.32 -3.71 8.83
C VAL A 8 -19.68 -3.60 7.45
N ALA A 9 -19.59 -2.38 6.94
CA ALA A 9 -18.87 -2.08 5.72
C ALA A 9 -17.92 -0.89 5.97
N ILE A 10 -16.64 -1.09 5.68
CA ILE A 10 -15.59 -0.09 5.88
C ILE A 10 -14.85 0.10 4.56
N GLY A 11 -14.63 1.35 4.17
CA GLY A 11 -13.80 1.72 3.04
C GLY A 11 -12.92 2.91 3.40
N ALA A 12 -11.65 2.83 3.00
CA ALA A 12 -10.68 3.90 3.28
C ALA A 12 -9.77 4.09 2.04
N PRO A 13 -10.27 4.73 0.97
CA PRO A 13 -9.43 5.06 -0.16
C PRO A 13 -8.40 6.12 0.25
N GLN A 14 -7.15 5.89 -0.13
CA GLN A 14 -6.10 6.89 0.08
C GLN A 14 -5.09 6.91 -1.06
N LYS A 15 -4.47 8.07 -1.26
CA LYS A 15 -3.31 8.30 -2.12
C LYS A 15 -2.42 9.34 -1.45
N HIS A 16 -1.15 9.07 -1.34
CA HIS A 16 -0.18 9.99 -0.75
C HIS A 16 1.21 9.79 -1.32
N GLY A 17 2.00 10.85 -1.35
CA GLY A 17 3.45 10.80 -1.56
C GLY A 17 4.15 10.33 -0.28
N GLN A 18 5.15 9.48 -0.45
CA GLN A 18 5.99 9.00 0.64
C GLN A 18 7.33 9.72 0.61
N ARG A 19 8.01 9.77 1.74
CA ARG A 19 9.42 10.12 1.85
C ARG A 19 10.20 8.85 2.19
N ASP A 20 10.94 8.35 1.21
CA ASP A 20 11.73 7.11 1.33
C ASP A 20 13.18 7.42 1.74
N GLN A 21 13.65 8.63 1.43
CA GLN A 21 15.01 9.07 1.69
C GLN A 21 15.11 9.82 3.02
N TYR A 22 16.12 9.47 3.81
CA TYR A 22 16.47 10.20 5.02
C TYR A 22 17.04 11.57 4.65
N LEU A 23 16.77 12.58 5.48
CA LEU A 23 17.38 13.90 5.38
C LEU A 23 18.53 13.99 6.35
N THR A 24 19.63 14.61 5.90
CA THR A 24 20.71 15.01 6.78
C THR A 24 20.33 16.29 7.53
N PRO A 25 20.97 16.59 8.68
CA PRO A 25 20.75 17.85 9.38
C PRO A 25 20.97 19.07 8.47
N SER A 26 22.00 19.08 7.63
CA SER A 26 22.30 20.17 6.71
C SER A 26 21.19 20.35 5.63
N GLU A 27 20.56 19.29 5.16
CA GLU A 27 19.42 19.38 4.25
C GLU A 27 18.18 19.95 4.94
N VAL A 28 17.97 19.59 6.21
CA VAL A 28 16.89 20.19 7.00
C VAL A 28 17.13 21.66 7.23
N ASP A 29 18.35 22.07 7.53
CA ASP A 29 18.74 23.47 7.70
C ASP A 29 18.59 24.27 6.40
N GLN A 30 18.95 23.66 5.26
CA GLN A 30 18.92 24.30 3.94
C GLN A 30 17.51 24.38 3.35
N TYR A 31 16.73 23.29 3.42
CA TYR A 31 15.45 23.15 2.70
C TYR A 31 14.24 23.12 3.64
N GLY A 32 14.46 23.02 4.94
CA GLY A 32 13.41 22.95 5.96
C GLY A 32 12.85 21.54 6.20
N HIS A 33 12.10 21.40 7.29
CA HIS A 33 11.54 20.11 7.74
C HIS A 33 10.52 19.46 6.80
N LYS A 34 9.90 20.26 5.91
CA LYS A 34 8.90 19.78 4.94
C LYS A 34 9.53 19.28 3.65
N TYR A 35 10.83 19.46 3.48
CA TYR A 35 11.54 19.00 2.29
C TYR A 35 11.38 17.48 2.10
N ASN A 36 11.17 17.09 0.85
CA ASN A 36 11.05 15.68 0.47
C ASN A 36 11.87 15.42 -0.81
N ARG A 37 12.93 14.66 -0.67
CA ARG A 37 13.84 14.32 -1.78
C ARG A 37 13.19 13.48 -2.89
N ASP A 38 12.05 12.85 -2.61
CA ASP A 38 11.32 12.04 -3.58
C ASP A 38 10.35 12.85 -4.44
N TRP A 39 10.23 14.15 -4.19
CA TRP A 39 9.36 15.03 -4.95
C TRP A 39 10.12 15.81 -6.02
N GLY A 40 9.38 16.24 -7.03
CA GLY A 40 9.85 17.09 -8.10
C GLY A 40 8.71 17.60 -8.95
N TYR A 41 9.06 18.14 -10.11
CA TYR A 41 8.11 18.67 -11.07
C TYR A 41 8.39 18.12 -12.47
N LEU A 42 7.32 17.82 -13.20
CA LEU A 42 7.32 17.49 -14.62
C LEU A 42 6.35 18.43 -15.34
N ASN A 43 6.84 19.20 -16.29
CA ASN A 43 6.06 20.23 -17.01
C ASN A 43 5.30 21.19 -16.06
N GLY A 44 5.90 21.52 -14.92
CA GLY A 44 5.28 22.38 -13.92
C GLY A 44 4.28 21.70 -12.98
N GLU A 45 3.95 20.43 -13.20
CA GLU A 45 3.07 19.65 -12.33
C GLU A 45 3.87 18.85 -11.30
N GLU A 46 3.36 18.78 -10.07
CA GLU A 46 4.00 18.02 -8.99
C GLU A 46 4.00 16.53 -9.30
N LEU A 47 5.16 15.92 -9.20
CA LEU A 47 5.35 14.49 -9.41
C LEU A 47 6.22 13.90 -8.29
N SER A 48 5.63 13.09 -7.44
CA SER A 48 6.38 12.29 -6.46
C SER A 48 6.88 11.00 -7.08
N GLY A 49 8.16 10.69 -6.90
CA GLY A 49 8.74 9.41 -7.28
C GLY A 49 8.25 8.25 -6.41
N ARG A 50 7.74 8.56 -5.23
CA ARG A 50 7.22 7.59 -4.25
C ARG A 50 5.77 7.92 -3.90
N ASN A 51 4.84 7.40 -4.68
CA ASN A 51 3.41 7.44 -4.36
C ASN A 51 2.95 6.08 -3.84
N ASN A 52 2.06 6.12 -2.87
CA ASN A 52 1.31 4.96 -2.43
C ASN A 52 -0.18 5.26 -2.55
N TYR A 53 -0.92 4.30 -3.05
CA TYR A 53 -2.38 4.39 -3.12
C TYR A 53 -2.99 3.04 -2.81
N TYR A 54 -4.09 3.05 -2.10
CA TYR A 54 -4.89 1.83 -1.93
C TYR A 54 -6.33 2.15 -1.56
N HIS A 55 -7.18 1.21 -1.88
CA HIS A 55 -8.53 1.07 -1.37
C HIS A 55 -8.77 -0.39 -1.04
N LYS A 56 -9.02 -0.69 0.23
CA LYS A 56 -9.22 -2.04 0.75
C LYS A 56 -10.55 -2.10 1.51
N PRO A 57 -11.70 -2.03 0.80
CA PRO A 57 -12.98 -2.19 1.45
C PRO A 57 -13.06 -3.53 2.15
N HIS A 58 -13.67 -3.52 3.33
CA HIS A 58 -13.90 -4.69 4.16
C HIS A 58 -15.37 -4.76 4.53
N ILE A 59 -15.98 -5.90 4.28
CA ILE A 59 -17.38 -6.17 4.58
C ILE A 59 -17.42 -7.34 5.54
N VAL A 60 -18.21 -7.21 6.59
CA VAL A 60 -18.41 -8.25 7.61
C VAL A 60 -19.89 -8.40 7.91
N LEU A 61 -20.34 -9.63 7.96
CA LEU A 61 -21.66 -10.01 8.47
C LEU A 61 -21.45 -10.87 9.71
N ASN A 62 -21.87 -10.36 10.85
CA ASN A 62 -21.85 -11.09 12.11
C ASN A 62 -23.24 -11.62 12.44
N HIS A 63 -23.30 -12.86 12.84
CA HIS A 63 -24.50 -13.50 13.37
C HIS A 63 -24.22 -14.05 14.76
N TYR A 64 -25.00 -13.61 15.72
CA TYR A 64 -24.99 -14.07 17.11
C TYR A 64 -26.27 -14.84 17.36
N TYR A 65 -26.13 -16.11 17.72
CA TYR A 65 -27.25 -16.99 17.94
C TYR A 65 -27.17 -17.66 19.31
N ASN A 66 -28.11 -17.30 20.19
CA ASN A 66 -28.30 -17.97 21.47
C ASN A 66 -29.21 -19.20 21.24
N ILE A 67 -28.61 -20.37 21.15
CA ILE A 67 -29.33 -21.64 20.94
C ILE A 67 -30.23 -21.92 22.15
N ASN A 68 -29.68 -21.76 23.35
CA ASN A 68 -30.35 -21.80 24.64
C ASN A 68 -29.54 -20.97 25.67
N ASP A 69 -29.95 -21.02 26.95
CA ASP A 69 -29.31 -20.20 28.00
C ASP A 69 -27.84 -20.55 28.25
N ASN A 70 -27.44 -21.79 27.91
CA ASN A 70 -26.11 -22.31 28.15
C ASN A 70 -25.27 -22.45 26.83
N THR A 71 -25.86 -22.17 25.66
CA THR A 71 -25.20 -22.44 24.40
C THR A 71 -25.37 -21.27 23.42
N SER A 72 -24.27 -20.76 22.91
CA SER A 72 -24.29 -19.72 21.88
C SER A 72 -23.36 -20.07 20.71
N LEU A 73 -23.75 -19.61 19.51
CA LEU A 73 -22.99 -19.71 18.28
C LEU A 73 -22.78 -18.31 17.72
N ASN A 74 -21.52 -17.90 17.55
CA ASN A 74 -21.15 -16.62 16.96
C ASN A 74 -20.44 -16.89 15.65
N THR A 75 -20.93 -16.32 14.56
CA THR A 75 -20.37 -16.50 13.23
C THR A 75 -20.13 -15.16 12.56
N SER A 76 -18.92 -14.94 12.05
CA SER A 76 -18.55 -13.79 11.22
C SER A 76 -18.18 -14.29 9.83
N VAL A 77 -18.86 -13.78 8.81
CA VAL A 77 -18.47 -13.96 7.41
C VAL A 77 -17.92 -12.64 6.91
N TYR A 78 -16.76 -12.67 6.28
CA TYR A 78 -16.12 -11.45 5.83
C TYR A 78 -15.56 -11.56 4.41
N ALA A 79 -15.50 -10.41 3.75
CA ALA A 79 -14.88 -10.28 2.43
C ALA A 79 -14.14 -8.95 2.31
N SER A 80 -13.02 -8.97 1.60
CA SER A 80 -12.28 -7.77 1.22
C SER A 80 -11.79 -7.87 -0.22
N TYR A 81 -11.87 -6.76 -0.93
CA TYR A 81 -11.36 -6.60 -2.28
C TYR A 81 -10.41 -5.40 -2.33
N GLY A 82 -9.13 -5.67 -2.15
CA GLY A 82 -8.09 -4.66 -2.13
C GLY A 82 -7.55 -4.32 -3.51
N LYS A 83 -7.47 -3.03 -3.82
CA LYS A 83 -6.71 -2.50 -4.95
C LYS A 83 -5.70 -1.49 -4.45
N GLY A 84 -4.48 -1.60 -4.91
CA GLY A 84 -3.44 -0.67 -4.51
C GLY A 84 -2.14 -0.84 -5.25
N GLY A 85 -1.22 0.05 -4.96
CA GLY A 85 0.12 -0.01 -5.50
C GLY A 85 0.99 1.12 -4.97
N GLY A 86 2.26 1.03 -5.32
CA GLY A 86 3.24 2.05 -4.96
C GLY A 86 4.22 2.29 -6.09
N SER A 87 4.47 3.57 -6.41
CA SER A 87 5.49 3.92 -7.39
C SER A 87 6.89 3.90 -6.79
N GLY A 88 7.87 3.76 -7.64
CA GLY A 88 9.28 3.84 -7.26
C GLY A 88 10.18 3.88 -8.49
N PRO A 89 11.43 4.29 -8.32
CA PRO A 89 12.39 4.36 -9.40
C PRO A 89 12.78 2.97 -9.90
N LEU A 90 13.07 2.89 -11.18
CA LEU A 90 13.65 1.74 -11.84
C LEU A 90 14.69 2.21 -12.85
N GLY A 91 15.89 1.61 -12.82
CA GLY A 91 17.00 1.98 -13.67
C GLY A 91 18.14 2.60 -12.88
N SER A 92 18.59 3.80 -13.24
CA SER A 92 19.70 4.46 -12.59
C SER A 92 19.34 4.99 -11.20
N TYR A 93 19.56 4.18 -10.19
CA TYR A 93 19.36 4.60 -8.80
C TYR A 93 20.23 5.78 -8.39
N GLY A 94 21.45 5.88 -8.93
CA GLY A 94 22.34 7.03 -8.67
C GLY A 94 21.76 8.37 -9.13
N ARG A 95 20.98 8.36 -10.21
CA ARG A 95 20.26 9.57 -10.66
C ARG A 95 19.10 9.93 -9.73
N TYR A 96 18.36 8.94 -9.27
CA TYR A 96 17.22 9.16 -8.38
C TYR A 96 17.64 9.58 -6.97
N TYR A 97 18.57 8.84 -6.37
CA TYR A 97 19.00 9.09 -4.98
C TYR A 97 20.15 10.11 -4.88
N GLY A 98 20.88 10.33 -5.96
CA GLY A 98 21.96 11.32 -6.03
C GLY A 98 21.46 12.74 -6.24
N ASN A 99 22.41 13.63 -6.56
CA ASN A 99 22.15 15.04 -6.76
C ASN A 99 22.21 15.45 -8.25
N GLN A 100 22.37 14.50 -9.17
CA GLN A 100 22.62 14.78 -10.58
C GLN A 100 21.46 15.53 -11.25
N ASP A 101 20.22 15.11 -10.98
CA ASP A 101 19.02 15.67 -11.61
C ASP A 101 18.17 16.40 -10.56
N ARG A 102 18.78 17.39 -9.89
CA ARG A 102 18.08 18.19 -8.88
C ARG A 102 17.95 19.64 -9.32
N THR A 103 16.85 20.25 -8.92
CA THR A 103 16.67 21.70 -8.99
C THR A 103 17.48 22.40 -7.90
N ALA A 104 17.55 23.73 -7.94
CA ALA A 104 18.20 24.52 -6.89
C ALA A 104 17.58 24.29 -5.50
N ASP A 105 16.28 23.96 -5.46
CA ASP A 105 15.53 23.65 -4.23
C ASP A 105 15.70 22.19 -3.79
N GLY A 106 16.62 21.45 -4.43
CA GLY A 106 16.92 20.06 -4.10
C GLY A 106 15.88 19.03 -4.57
N LEU A 107 14.83 19.45 -5.25
CA LEU A 107 13.78 18.57 -5.76
C LEU A 107 14.22 17.87 -7.05
N ILE A 108 13.55 16.75 -7.39
CA ILE A 108 13.87 16.03 -8.63
C ILE A 108 13.46 16.86 -9.85
N ASN A 109 14.40 17.05 -10.77
CA ASN A 109 14.13 17.66 -12.07
C ASN A 109 13.67 16.57 -13.06
N TRP A 110 12.37 16.27 -13.05
CA TRP A 110 11.81 15.26 -13.93
C TRP A 110 11.88 15.63 -15.41
N ASP A 111 11.88 16.93 -15.73
CA ASP A 111 12.03 17.40 -17.11
C ASP A 111 13.41 17.02 -17.65
N ALA A 112 14.47 17.18 -16.84
CA ALA A 112 15.81 16.74 -17.21
C ALA A 112 15.91 15.23 -17.38
N VAL A 113 15.25 14.46 -16.50
CA VAL A 113 15.19 12.98 -16.61
C VAL A 113 14.51 12.56 -17.91
N VAL A 114 13.38 13.20 -18.24
CA VAL A 114 12.64 12.89 -19.49
C VAL A 114 13.45 13.28 -20.72
N ALA A 115 14.07 14.47 -20.72
CA ALA A 115 14.90 14.92 -21.83
C ALA A 115 16.06 13.97 -22.10
N ASP A 116 16.72 13.50 -21.04
CA ASP A 116 17.80 12.53 -21.15
C ASP A 116 17.32 11.15 -21.66
N ASN A 117 16.17 10.70 -21.18
CA ASN A 117 15.55 9.47 -21.68
C ASN A 117 15.19 9.56 -23.18
N ILE A 118 14.71 10.73 -23.65
CA ILE A 118 14.40 10.98 -25.07
C ILE A 118 15.68 11.00 -25.90
N ALA A 119 16.74 11.60 -25.39
CA ALA A 119 18.06 11.61 -26.05
C ALA A 119 18.72 10.22 -26.12
N ASN A 120 18.13 9.21 -25.47
CA ASN A 120 18.64 7.81 -25.40
C ASN A 120 20.03 7.68 -24.74
N ASN A 121 20.33 8.53 -23.79
CA ASN A 121 21.62 8.53 -23.11
C ASN A 121 21.74 7.45 -22.01
N GLY A 122 20.81 6.49 -21.95
CA GLY A 122 20.84 5.41 -20.98
C GLY A 122 20.44 4.07 -21.58
N GLY A 123 21.32 3.11 -21.49
CA GLY A 123 20.98 1.72 -21.73
C GLY A 123 20.55 1.03 -20.44
N SER A 124 19.46 0.27 -20.45
CA SER A 124 19.12 -0.60 -19.32
C SER A 124 19.60 -2.02 -19.59
N ALA A 125 20.80 -2.34 -19.14
CA ALA A 125 21.32 -3.71 -19.16
C ALA A 125 20.50 -4.66 -18.25
N LYS A 126 19.69 -4.15 -17.34
CA LYS A 126 18.95 -4.92 -16.33
C LYS A 126 17.87 -5.82 -16.94
N TYR A 127 17.35 -5.50 -18.13
CA TYR A 127 16.26 -6.25 -18.77
C TYR A 127 16.68 -6.95 -20.07
N GLY A 128 17.98 -7.16 -20.27
CA GLY A 128 18.48 -7.88 -21.45
C GLY A 128 18.27 -7.16 -22.78
N LEU A 129 17.82 -5.91 -22.73
CA LEU A 129 17.70 -5.06 -23.91
C LEU A 129 19.07 -4.46 -24.19
N ASN A 130 19.84 -5.19 -24.99
CA ASN A 130 21.14 -4.77 -25.53
C ASN A 130 20.97 -3.65 -26.57
N THR A 131 20.16 -2.66 -26.25
CA THR A 131 20.00 -1.48 -27.08
C THR A 131 20.64 -0.31 -26.35
N ASN A 132 21.51 0.42 -27.03
CA ASN A 132 22.00 1.71 -26.57
C ASN A 132 20.87 2.77 -26.52
N LYS A 133 19.63 2.34 -26.66
CA LYS A 133 18.44 3.14 -26.78
C LYS A 133 17.44 2.69 -25.71
N GLY A 134 17.33 3.44 -24.64
CA GLY A 134 16.38 3.14 -23.60
C GLY A 134 16.43 4.17 -22.49
N SER A 135 15.34 4.25 -21.74
CA SER A 135 15.27 5.12 -20.58
C SER A 135 16.24 4.70 -19.50
N SER A 136 17.04 5.62 -18.99
CA SER A 136 17.99 5.37 -17.91
C SER A 136 17.31 5.32 -16.54
N LEU A 137 16.21 6.07 -16.37
CA LEU A 137 15.43 6.15 -15.15
C LEU A 137 13.95 6.27 -15.48
N ILE A 138 13.14 5.36 -14.97
CA ILE A 138 11.69 5.41 -15.10
C ILE A 138 11.02 5.25 -13.73
N LEU A 139 9.79 5.69 -13.61
CA LEU A 139 8.93 5.33 -12.48
C LEU A 139 8.14 4.07 -12.85
N ARG A 140 8.26 3.06 -12.01
CA ARG A 140 7.43 1.86 -12.07
C ARG A 140 6.37 1.90 -10.98
N ASN A 141 5.27 1.23 -11.21
CA ASN A 141 4.27 0.99 -10.18
C ASN A 141 4.22 -0.50 -9.83
N SER A 142 4.39 -0.83 -8.55
CA SER A 142 4.15 -2.16 -8.03
C SER A 142 2.69 -2.27 -7.65
N VAL A 143 1.90 -2.98 -8.44
CA VAL A 143 0.48 -3.19 -8.19
C VAL A 143 0.31 -4.36 -7.22
N ASN A 144 -0.51 -4.14 -6.19
CA ASN A 144 -0.82 -5.12 -5.17
C ASN A 144 -2.35 -5.17 -4.99
N ASN A 145 -2.99 -6.04 -5.78
CA ASN A 145 -4.41 -6.30 -5.68
C ASN A 145 -4.63 -7.67 -5.02
N HIS A 146 -5.62 -7.75 -4.17
CA HIS A 146 -5.96 -9.00 -3.50
C HIS A 146 -7.45 -9.11 -3.25
N LYS A 147 -7.90 -10.35 -3.12
CA LYS A 147 -9.24 -10.71 -2.71
C LYS A 147 -9.11 -11.73 -1.60
N TRP A 148 -9.83 -11.56 -0.54
CA TRP A 148 -9.87 -12.55 0.53
C TRP A 148 -11.25 -12.59 1.16
N TYR A 149 -11.67 -13.78 1.55
CA TYR A 149 -12.91 -14.01 2.26
C TYR A 149 -12.71 -15.14 3.25
N GLY A 150 -13.52 -15.12 4.27
CA GLY A 150 -13.46 -16.17 5.28
C GLY A 150 -14.69 -16.22 6.15
N VAL A 151 -14.70 -17.25 6.94
CA VAL A 151 -15.67 -17.47 7.99
C VAL A 151 -14.93 -17.76 9.28
N LEU A 152 -15.35 -17.09 10.33
CA LEU A 152 -14.93 -17.36 11.70
C LEU A 152 -16.17 -17.71 12.49
N THR A 153 -16.17 -18.85 13.16
CA THR A 153 -17.30 -19.25 13.98
C THR A 153 -16.82 -19.84 15.31
N ASN A 154 -17.56 -19.56 16.38
CA ASN A 154 -17.29 -20.04 17.72
C ASN A 154 -18.57 -20.55 18.34
N LEU A 155 -18.55 -21.78 18.80
CA LEU A 155 -19.57 -22.39 19.65
C LEU A 155 -19.09 -22.32 21.10
N ASN A 156 -19.92 -21.74 21.98
CA ASN A 156 -19.66 -21.69 23.40
C ASN A 156 -20.77 -22.53 24.09
N HIS A 157 -20.37 -23.36 25.05
CA HIS A 157 -21.28 -24.17 25.84
C HIS A 157 -20.83 -24.19 27.30
N ASP A 158 -21.74 -23.82 28.19
CA ASP A 158 -21.55 -23.89 29.63
C ASP A 158 -22.20 -25.18 30.17
N PHE A 159 -21.37 -26.12 30.60
CA PHE A 159 -21.85 -27.38 31.19
C PHE A 159 -22.40 -27.17 32.60
N ASN A 160 -21.80 -26.28 33.36
CA ASN A 160 -22.20 -25.83 34.71
C ASN A 160 -21.41 -24.54 35.05
N ASP A 161 -21.65 -23.99 36.27
CA ASP A 161 -21.04 -22.76 36.74
C ASP A 161 -19.49 -22.76 36.77
N ASN A 162 -18.87 -23.93 36.72
CA ASN A 162 -17.42 -24.11 36.83
C ASN A 162 -16.74 -24.64 35.56
N LEU A 163 -17.51 -25.06 34.56
CA LEU A 163 -16.97 -25.68 33.36
C LEU A 163 -17.67 -25.18 32.11
N SER A 164 -16.89 -24.56 31.23
CA SER A 164 -17.33 -24.16 29.91
C SER A 164 -16.40 -24.69 28.81
N LEU A 165 -16.92 -24.79 27.61
CA LEU A 165 -16.18 -25.17 26.41
C LEU A 165 -16.42 -24.14 25.30
N THR A 166 -15.34 -23.70 24.69
CA THR A 166 -15.38 -22.92 23.44
C THR A 166 -14.67 -23.69 22.33
N VAL A 167 -15.36 -23.92 21.23
CA VAL A 167 -14.80 -24.53 20.02
C VAL A 167 -14.95 -23.56 18.86
N GLY A 168 -13.86 -23.27 18.15
CA GLY A 168 -13.84 -22.34 17.03
C GLY A 168 -13.35 -22.96 15.72
N LEU A 169 -13.83 -22.41 14.62
CA LEU A 169 -13.35 -22.66 13.27
C LEU A 169 -13.01 -21.33 12.60
N ASP A 170 -11.80 -21.23 12.04
CA ASP A 170 -11.36 -20.15 11.16
C ASP A 170 -11.01 -20.77 9.80
N ALA A 171 -11.78 -20.45 8.77
CA ALA A 171 -11.52 -20.87 7.41
C ALA A 171 -11.47 -19.65 6.50
N ARG A 172 -10.40 -19.53 5.71
CA ARG A 172 -10.19 -18.38 4.83
C ARG A 172 -9.51 -18.80 3.53
N THR A 173 -9.76 -18.00 2.48
CA THR A 173 -9.07 -18.08 1.20
C THR A 173 -8.59 -16.71 0.77
N TYR A 174 -7.49 -16.70 -0.02
CA TYR A 174 -6.78 -15.51 -0.46
C TYR A 174 -6.57 -15.56 -1.98
#